data_b134b54b0a33f0e9cd9e56746f1bff89
#
_entry.id   b134b54b0a33f0e9cd9e56746f1bff89
#
_cell.length_a   1.000
_cell.length_b   1.000
_cell.length_c   1.000
_cell.angle_alpha   90.00
_cell.angle_beta   90.00
_cell.angle_gamma   90.00
#
_symmetry.space_group_name_H-M   'P 1'
#
loop_
_entity.id
_entity.type
_entity.pdbx_description
1 polymer ?
#
loop_
_entity_poly.entity_id
_entity_poly.type
_entity_poly.pdbx_seq_one_letter_code
_entity_poly.pdbx_strand_id
1 'polypeptide(L)'
;MNTLPSISEHIDEKIINKVIQDNFAALAPYYFTLTSNWFVRAYDHWKDIDKFVIIIYLIHQDLVYFRQNGLKINYETFYEKKSIEISKINISDISKDLRVPKESIRRKVLELEKQKVIKKTGKKIFVVRDTL
;
A
#
# COMPACT_ATOMS: atom_id res chain seq x y z
N MET A 1 -10.96 -8.31 -29.96
CA MET A 1 -11.10 -7.82 -28.57
C MET A 1 -10.12 -8.62 -27.70
N ASN A 2 -9.06 -7.98 -27.24
CA ASN A 2 -8.15 -8.66 -26.32
C ASN A 2 -8.86 -8.85 -24.99
N THR A 3 -9.30 -10.07 -24.72
CA THR A 3 -9.75 -10.42 -23.38
C THR A 3 -8.55 -10.33 -22.45
N LEU A 4 -8.64 -9.47 -21.45
CA LEU A 4 -7.66 -9.46 -20.38
C LEU A 4 -7.56 -10.87 -19.78
N PRO A 5 -6.36 -11.37 -19.50
CA PRO A 5 -6.21 -12.69 -18.90
C PRO A 5 -7.02 -12.74 -17.60
N SER A 6 -7.62 -13.88 -17.36
CA SER A 6 -8.38 -14.12 -16.13
C SER A 6 -7.49 -13.86 -14.91
N ILE A 7 -7.98 -13.06 -13.95
CA ILE A 7 -7.28 -12.77 -12.69
C ILE A 7 -7.03 -14.04 -11.87
N SER A 8 -7.62 -15.17 -12.27
CA SER A 8 -7.34 -16.49 -11.68
C SER A 8 -5.98 -17.07 -12.10
N GLU A 9 -5.34 -16.53 -13.14
CA GLU A 9 -4.01 -16.95 -13.50
C GLU A 9 -3.00 -16.44 -12.49
N HIS A 10 -2.07 -17.31 -12.15
CA HIS A 10 -1.00 -16.99 -11.21
C HIS A 10 -0.12 -15.88 -11.80
N ILE A 11 -0.09 -14.73 -11.12
CA ILE A 11 0.81 -13.63 -11.50
C ILE A 11 2.20 -13.98 -11.00
N ASP A 12 3.11 -14.25 -11.93
CA ASP A 12 4.50 -14.54 -11.65
C ASP A 12 5.32 -13.26 -11.80
N GLU A 13 6.04 -12.90 -10.76
CA GLU A 13 6.94 -11.74 -10.74
C GLU A 13 7.97 -11.77 -11.89
N LYS A 14 8.47 -12.97 -12.22
CA LYS A 14 9.43 -13.13 -13.33
C LYS A 14 8.81 -12.77 -14.68
N ILE A 15 7.54 -13.14 -14.89
CA ILE A 15 6.81 -12.81 -16.12
C ILE A 15 6.60 -11.31 -16.22
N ILE A 16 6.19 -10.66 -15.13
CA ILE A 16 5.99 -9.21 -15.08
C ILE A 16 7.31 -8.49 -15.37
N ASN A 17 8.38 -8.89 -14.71
CA ASN A 17 9.70 -8.29 -14.92
C ASN A 17 10.18 -8.44 -16.37
N LYS A 18 9.94 -9.61 -16.97
CA LYS A 18 10.29 -9.84 -18.37
C LYS A 18 9.50 -8.92 -19.31
N VAL A 19 8.19 -8.79 -19.10
CA VAL A 19 7.34 -7.89 -19.90
C VAL A 19 7.82 -6.44 -19.80
N ILE A 20 8.17 -5.99 -18.60
CA ILE A 20 8.70 -4.63 -18.38
C ILE A 20 10.04 -4.45 -19.08
N GLN A 21 10.95 -5.41 -18.98
CA GLN A 21 12.26 -5.36 -19.64
C GLN A 21 12.14 -5.36 -21.17
N ASP A 22 11.30 -6.25 -21.72
CA ASP A 22 11.10 -6.38 -23.18
C ASP A 22 10.42 -5.13 -23.79
N ASN A 23 9.67 -4.37 -22.99
CA ASN A 23 8.95 -3.17 -23.41
C ASN A 23 9.44 -1.90 -22.70
N PHE A 24 10.69 -1.89 -22.29
CA PHE A 24 11.23 -0.82 -21.44
C PHE A 24 11.04 0.57 -22.01
N ALA A 25 11.37 0.78 -23.29
CA ALA A 25 11.27 2.10 -23.91
C ALA A 25 9.82 2.64 -23.95
N ALA A 26 8.83 1.75 -24.08
CA ALA A 26 7.42 2.12 -24.11
C ALA A 26 6.86 2.34 -22.70
N LEU A 27 7.25 1.51 -21.73
CA LEU A 27 6.68 1.50 -20.38
C LEU A 27 7.41 2.41 -19.40
N ALA A 28 8.71 2.61 -19.55
CA ALA A 28 9.52 3.37 -18.61
C ALA A 28 9.02 4.82 -18.38
N PRO A 29 8.61 5.60 -19.41
CA PRO A 29 8.09 6.94 -19.18
C PRO A 29 6.85 6.96 -18.26
N TYR A 30 5.93 6.02 -18.45
CA TYR A 30 4.74 5.89 -17.59
C TYR A 30 5.10 5.48 -16.18
N TYR A 31 5.98 4.52 -16.04
CA TYR A 31 6.44 4.03 -14.76
C TYR A 31 7.14 5.13 -13.94
N PHE A 32 8.08 5.84 -14.53
CA PHE A 32 8.79 6.94 -13.87
C PHE A 32 7.85 8.12 -13.54
N THR A 33 6.95 8.48 -14.43
CA THR A 33 5.95 9.53 -14.19
C THR A 33 5.02 9.17 -13.04
N LEU A 34 4.50 7.94 -13.02
CA LEU A 34 3.63 7.45 -11.96
C LEU A 34 4.35 7.50 -10.60
N THR A 35 5.57 6.98 -10.54
CA THR A 35 6.38 6.96 -9.33
C THR A 35 6.67 8.38 -8.82
N SER A 36 7.10 9.28 -9.70
CA SER A 36 7.38 10.67 -9.35
C SER A 36 6.15 11.38 -8.81
N ASN A 37 5.01 11.23 -9.47
CA ASN A 37 3.76 11.84 -9.04
C ASN A 37 3.30 11.33 -7.68
N TRP A 38 3.49 10.07 -7.39
CA TRP A 38 3.18 9.49 -6.09
C TRP A 38 4.01 10.10 -4.98
N PHE A 39 5.31 10.21 -5.18
CA PHE A 39 6.21 10.81 -4.19
C PHE A 39 5.91 12.29 -3.95
N VAL A 40 5.65 13.06 -5.02
CA VAL A 40 5.29 14.47 -4.89
C VAL A 40 4.00 14.63 -4.07
N ARG A 41 2.96 13.88 -4.39
CA ARG A 41 1.69 13.92 -3.65
C ARG A 41 1.84 13.49 -2.19
N ALA A 42 2.60 12.43 -1.96
CA ALA A 42 2.87 11.94 -0.61
C ALA A 42 3.61 13.00 0.23
N TYR A 43 4.61 13.63 -0.35
CA TYR A 43 5.35 14.69 0.32
C TYR A 43 4.49 15.93 0.59
N ASP A 44 3.71 16.36 -0.39
CA ASP A 44 2.82 17.52 -0.22
C ASP A 44 1.77 17.29 0.87
N HIS A 45 1.21 16.09 0.93
CA HIS A 45 0.16 15.74 1.89
C HIS A 45 0.72 15.49 3.30
N TRP A 46 1.76 14.67 3.40
CA TRP A 46 2.26 14.19 4.68
C TRP A 46 3.40 15.04 5.25
N LYS A 47 4.16 15.73 4.41
CA LYS A 47 5.45 16.36 4.74
C LYS A 47 6.46 15.37 5.38
N ASP A 48 6.18 14.08 5.23
CA ASP A 48 6.92 12.98 5.85
C ASP A 48 6.73 11.71 5.01
N ILE A 49 7.74 11.35 4.26
CA ILE A 49 7.72 10.17 3.39
C ILE A 49 7.57 8.87 4.21
N ASP A 50 8.17 8.81 5.39
CA ASP A 50 8.09 7.61 6.23
C ASP A 50 6.66 7.30 6.65
N LYS A 51 5.85 8.31 6.97
CA LYS A 51 4.42 8.13 7.27
C LYS A 51 3.67 7.54 6.09
N PHE A 52 3.91 8.06 4.90
CA PHE A 52 3.30 7.54 3.67
C PHE A 52 3.69 6.08 3.44
N VAL A 53 4.98 5.76 3.56
CA VAL A 53 5.48 4.39 3.36
C VAL A 53 4.88 3.43 4.40
N ILE A 54 4.74 3.85 5.66
CA ILE A 54 4.08 3.05 6.70
C ILE A 54 2.63 2.73 6.32
N ILE A 55 1.87 3.72 5.89
CA ILE A 55 0.46 3.54 5.47
C ILE A 55 0.36 2.58 4.29
N ILE A 56 1.19 2.77 3.27
CA ILE A 56 1.21 1.86 2.10
C ILE A 56 1.59 0.44 2.53
N TYR A 57 2.56 0.29 3.42
CA TYR A 57 2.93 -1.00 3.97
C TYR A 57 1.74 -1.72 4.64
N LEU A 58 1.01 -1.03 5.50
CA LEU A 58 -0.14 -1.60 6.20
C LEU A 58 -1.25 -2.05 5.23
N ILE A 59 -1.58 -1.21 4.25
CA ILE A 59 -2.58 -1.55 3.22
C ILE A 59 -2.10 -2.72 2.36
N HIS A 60 -0.85 -2.72 1.97
CA HIS A 60 -0.25 -3.79 1.16
C HIS A 60 -0.32 -5.15 1.87
N GLN A 61 -0.03 -5.19 3.16
CA GLN A 61 -0.11 -6.45 3.93
C GLN A 61 -1.50 -7.06 3.89
N ASP A 62 -2.54 -6.25 4.00
CA ASP A 62 -3.91 -6.72 3.91
C ASP A 62 -4.28 -7.20 2.50
N LEU A 63 -3.84 -6.50 1.46
CA LEU A 63 -4.08 -6.92 0.09
C LEU A 63 -3.38 -8.25 -0.22
N VAL A 64 -2.17 -8.45 0.28
CA VAL A 64 -1.46 -9.73 0.17
C VAL A 64 -2.22 -10.84 0.90
N TYR A 65 -2.72 -10.56 2.10
CA TYR A 65 -3.53 -11.51 2.86
C TYR A 65 -4.78 -11.92 2.08
N PHE A 66 -5.53 -10.98 1.50
CA PHE A 66 -6.70 -11.30 0.67
C PHE A 66 -6.32 -12.19 -0.50
N ARG A 67 -5.26 -11.90 -1.21
CA ARG A 67 -4.79 -12.71 -2.33
C ARG A 67 -4.42 -14.13 -1.90
N GLN A 68 -3.68 -14.27 -0.82
CA GLN A 68 -3.23 -15.57 -0.32
C GLN A 68 -4.38 -16.46 0.16
N ASN A 69 -5.45 -15.87 0.66
CA ASN A 69 -6.63 -16.60 1.15
C ASN A 69 -7.76 -16.72 0.12
N GLY A 70 -7.47 -16.42 -1.16
CA GLY A 70 -8.46 -16.50 -2.23
C GLY A 70 -9.61 -15.50 -2.11
N LEU A 71 -9.50 -14.52 -1.23
CA LEU A 71 -10.50 -13.48 -1.07
C LEU A 71 -10.33 -12.45 -2.19
N LYS A 72 -11.44 -12.14 -2.86
CA LYS A 72 -11.45 -11.17 -3.95
C LYS A 72 -12.08 -9.88 -3.46
N ILE A 73 -11.40 -8.77 -3.73
CA ILE A 73 -11.95 -7.43 -3.58
C ILE A 73 -11.80 -6.72 -4.92
N ASN A 74 -12.89 -6.17 -5.45
CA ASN A 74 -12.82 -5.41 -6.68
C ASN A 74 -12.43 -3.96 -6.41
N TYR A 75 -12.04 -3.27 -7.48
CA TYR A 75 -11.56 -1.89 -7.43
C TYR A 75 -12.61 -0.95 -6.82
N GLU A 76 -13.85 -1.02 -7.29
CA GLU A 76 -14.94 -0.16 -6.82
C GLU A 76 -15.20 -0.35 -5.33
N THR A 77 -15.38 -1.58 -4.88
CA THR A 77 -15.62 -1.90 -3.46
C THR A 77 -14.47 -1.42 -2.59
N PHE A 78 -13.22 -1.60 -3.03
CA PHE A 78 -12.05 -1.13 -2.29
C PHE A 78 -12.03 0.39 -2.15
N TYR A 79 -12.34 1.10 -3.23
CA TYR A 79 -12.29 2.57 -3.24
C TYR A 79 -13.54 3.25 -2.67
N GLU A 80 -14.67 2.58 -2.57
CA GLU A 80 -15.88 3.08 -1.91
C GLU A 80 -15.81 3.06 -0.37
N LYS A 81 -14.95 2.22 0.19
CA LYS A 81 -14.80 2.13 1.65
C LYS A 81 -14.19 3.42 2.21
N LYS A 82 -14.83 3.97 3.23
CA LYS A 82 -14.33 5.15 3.97
C LYS A 82 -13.13 4.82 4.86
N SER A 83 -12.99 3.57 5.25
CA SER A 83 -11.88 3.09 6.05
C SER A 83 -11.49 1.68 5.63
N ILE A 84 -10.21 1.37 5.81
CA ILE A 84 -9.63 0.06 5.51
C ILE A 84 -9.27 -0.58 6.85
N GLU A 85 -9.92 -1.71 7.16
CA GLU A 85 -9.56 -2.49 8.35
C GLU A 85 -8.25 -3.21 8.09
N ILE A 86 -7.32 -3.09 9.04
CA ILE A 86 -6.04 -3.80 9.02
C ILE A 86 -5.97 -4.77 10.19
N SER A 87 -5.34 -5.92 9.98
CA SER A 87 -5.32 -6.99 10.98
C SER A 87 -4.56 -6.63 12.23
N LYS A 88 -3.37 -6.06 12.08
CA LYS A 88 -2.54 -5.60 13.22
C LYS A 88 -1.43 -4.67 12.76
N ILE A 89 -0.90 -3.90 13.72
CA ILE A 89 0.33 -3.13 13.53
C ILE A 89 1.43 -3.81 14.35
N ASN A 90 2.41 -4.38 13.67
CA ASN A 90 3.58 -4.97 14.30
C ASN A 90 4.80 -4.08 14.03
N ILE A 91 5.19 -3.31 15.04
CA ILE A 91 6.30 -2.35 14.95
C ILE A 91 7.61 -3.04 14.55
N SER A 92 7.87 -4.22 15.09
CA SER A 92 9.10 -4.97 14.78
C SER A 92 9.16 -5.40 13.32
N ASP A 93 8.05 -5.88 12.76
CA ASP A 93 7.99 -6.30 11.36
C ASP A 93 8.13 -5.10 10.42
N ILE A 94 7.44 -4.00 10.72
CA ILE A 94 7.53 -2.77 9.92
C ILE A 94 8.97 -2.24 9.93
N SER A 95 9.59 -2.19 11.11
CA SER A 95 10.98 -1.75 11.26
C SER A 95 11.94 -2.59 10.42
N LYS A 96 11.78 -3.90 10.46
CA LYS A 96 12.62 -4.83 9.71
C LYS A 96 12.44 -4.67 8.21
N ASP A 97 11.19 -4.64 7.74
CA ASP A 97 10.87 -4.62 6.31
C ASP A 97 11.19 -3.27 5.66
N LEU A 98 10.89 -2.17 6.36
CA LEU A 98 11.16 -0.82 5.86
C LEU A 98 12.58 -0.31 6.19
N ARG A 99 13.33 -1.04 7.03
CA ARG A 99 14.67 -0.64 7.49
C ARG A 99 14.68 0.73 8.18
N VAL A 100 13.65 0.98 8.97
CA VAL A 100 13.51 2.20 9.79
C VAL A 100 13.56 1.79 11.27
N PRO A 101 14.28 2.53 12.13
CA PRO A 101 14.38 2.18 13.55
C PRO A 101 13.00 2.05 14.24
N LYS A 102 12.85 1.08 15.14
CA LYS A 102 11.59 0.81 15.85
C LYS A 102 10.99 2.04 16.53
N GLU A 103 11.81 2.84 17.18
CA GLU A 103 11.36 4.06 17.86
C GLU A 103 10.80 5.10 16.87
N SER A 104 11.41 5.21 15.70
CA SER A 104 10.90 6.07 14.64
C SER A 104 9.55 5.59 14.14
N ILE A 105 9.40 4.29 13.90
CA ILE A 105 8.11 3.69 13.49
C ILE A 105 7.05 3.93 14.57
N ARG A 106 7.36 3.63 15.84
CA ARG A 106 6.43 3.82 16.95
C ARG A 106 5.96 5.27 17.05
N ARG A 107 6.87 6.22 16.99
CA ARG A 107 6.56 7.64 17.04
C ARG A 107 5.64 8.05 15.87
N LYS A 108 5.95 7.63 14.66
CA LYS A 108 5.17 7.97 13.47
C LYS A 108 3.78 7.34 13.48
N VAL A 109 3.66 6.11 13.94
CA VAL A 109 2.35 5.46 14.14
C VAL A 109 1.51 6.23 15.16
N LEU A 110 2.09 6.66 16.29
CA LEU A 110 1.40 7.48 17.26
C LEU A 110 0.97 8.84 16.69
N GLU A 111 1.80 9.47 15.89
CA GLU A 111 1.45 10.71 15.19
C GLU A 111 0.28 10.49 14.21
N LEU A 112 0.30 9.39 13.46
CA LEU A 112 -0.81 9.02 12.57
C LEU A 112 -2.11 8.76 13.32
N GLU A 113 -2.05 8.17 14.51
CA GLU A 113 -3.21 8.02 15.38
C GLU A 113 -3.75 9.38 15.84
N LYS A 114 -2.88 10.29 16.26
CA LYS A 114 -3.24 11.66 16.67
C LYS A 114 -3.86 12.44 15.51
N GLN A 115 -3.38 12.24 14.31
CA GLN A 115 -3.91 12.86 13.08
C GLN A 115 -5.19 12.18 12.59
N LYS A 116 -5.67 11.15 13.27
CA LYS A 116 -6.87 10.36 12.92
C LYS A 116 -6.76 9.64 11.58
N VAL A 117 -5.56 9.42 11.09
CA VAL A 117 -5.30 8.59 9.90
C VAL A 117 -5.43 7.12 10.24
N ILE A 118 -4.88 6.72 11.40
CA ILE A 118 -5.07 5.41 12.00
C ILE A 118 -6.06 5.57 13.16
N LYS A 119 -7.11 4.76 13.14
CA LYS A 119 -8.15 4.76 14.17
C LYS A 119 -8.26 3.36 14.78
N LYS A 120 -8.21 3.30 16.11
CA LYS A 120 -8.43 2.07 16.86
C LYS A 120 -9.82 2.11 17.51
N THR A 121 -10.61 1.05 17.27
CA THR A 121 -11.94 0.88 17.90
C THR A 121 -11.98 -0.51 18.52
N GLY A 122 -11.82 -0.59 19.84
CA GLY A 122 -11.65 -1.87 20.55
C GLY A 122 -10.39 -2.59 20.07
N LYS A 123 -10.56 -3.81 19.52
CA LYS A 123 -9.45 -4.59 18.96
C LYS A 123 -9.22 -4.35 17.47
N LYS A 124 -10.07 -3.53 16.85
CA LYS A 124 -10.00 -3.27 15.41
C LYS A 124 -9.17 -2.03 15.12
N ILE A 125 -8.41 -2.09 14.03
CA ILE A 125 -7.55 -1.01 13.56
C ILE A 125 -7.98 -0.65 12.14
N PHE A 126 -8.16 0.64 11.89
CA PHE A 126 -8.59 1.14 10.59
C PHE A 126 -7.65 2.21 10.07
N VAL A 127 -7.40 2.20 8.78
CA VAL A 127 -6.83 3.35 8.06
C VAL A 127 -7.99 4.14 7.45
N VAL A 128 -8.10 5.40 7.81
CA VAL A 128 -9.21 6.27 7.39
C VAL A 128 -8.88 6.90 6.04
N ARG A 129 -9.66 6.57 5.03
CA ARG A 129 -9.40 6.98 3.64
C ARG A 129 -9.43 8.49 3.41
N ASP A 130 -10.36 9.19 4.03
CA ASP A 130 -10.52 10.64 3.85
C ASP A 130 -9.29 11.44 4.27
N THR A 131 -8.34 10.78 4.93
CA THR A 131 -7.08 11.37 5.36
C THR A 131 -5.92 11.04 4.41
N LEU A 132 -6.16 10.21 3.41
CA LEU A 132 -5.20 9.82 2.39
C LEU A 132 -5.33 10.72 1.17
#